data_a343c9b2615649686ebef039fce8c6da
#
_entry.id   a343c9b2615649686ebef039fce8c6da
#
_cell.length_a   1.000
_cell.length_b   1.000
_cell.length_c   1.000
_cell.angle_alpha   90.00
_cell.angle_beta   90.00
_cell.angle_gamma   90.00
#
_symmetry.space_group_name_H-M   'P 1'
#
loop_
_entity.id
_entity.type
_entity.pdbx_description
1 polymer ?
#
loop_
_entity_poly.entity_id
_entity_poly.type
_entity_poly.pdbx_seq_one_letter_code
_entity_poly.pdbx_strand_id
1 'polypeptide(L)'
;YASFASMLGADVAAWDPFAAEPAFHRAGSRREWNLDRLPLDADIFVPMVPLLDSTRGLVTGELIRAIPEGALVVLVTRAGVCDMDELRRRVIGGELSLAADVFDVEPLPADHPLTTLDQVVLTPHIAGRTLDSGYRWAEVLAEQLPEFAAGQVPAPLRLRR
;
A
#
# COMPACT_ATOMS: atom_id res chain seq x y z
N TYR A 1 -9.23 -3.53 -0.59
CA TYR A 1 -9.25 -2.16 -1.13
C TYR A 1 -10.04 -2.11 -2.46
N ALA A 2 -9.60 -2.80 -3.51
CA ALA A 2 -10.22 -2.75 -4.85
C ALA A 2 -11.74 -2.93 -4.84
N SER A 3 -12.24 -3.94 -4.11
CA SER A 3 -13.70 -4.18 -4.02
C SER A 3 -14.46 -3.03 -3.38
N PHE A 4 -13.91 -2.38 -2.36
CA PHE A 4 -14.56 -1.22 -1.76
C PHE A 4 -14.55 -0.01 -2.69
N ALA A 5 -13.44 0.25 -3.38
CA ALA A 5 -13.35 1.34 -4.35
C ALA A 5 -14.36 1.14 -5.51
N SER A 6 -14.41 -0.08 -6.05
CA SER A 6 -15.38 -0.45 -7.10
C SER A 6 -16.83 -0.31 -6.63
N MET A 7 -17.17 -0.74 -5.40
CA MET A 7 -18.51 -0.56 -4.82
C MET A 7 -18.91 0.92 -4.66
N LEU A 8 -17.93 1.82 -4.51
CA LEU A 8 -18.13 3.27 -4.48
C LEU A 8 -18.19 3.91 -5.86
N GLY A 9 -18.11 3.10 -6.94
CA GLY A 9 -18.24 3.57 -8.31
C GLY A 9 -16.92 3.95 -8.99
N ALA A 10 -15.77 3.65 -8.38
CA ALA A 10 -14.48 3.88 -9.03
C ALA A 10 -14.23 2.85 -10.15
N ASP A 11 -13.63 3.27 -11.27
CA ASP A 11 -13.00 2.37 -12.23
C ASP A 11 -11.65 1.93 -11.69
N VAL A 12 -11.55 0.66 -11.31
CA VAL A 12 -10.37 0.13 -10.65
C VAL A 12 -9.56 -0.73 -11.61
N ALA A 13 -8.32 -0.32 -11.88
CA ALA A 13 -7.31 -1.16 -12.51
C ALA A 13 -6.34 -1.70 -11.45
N ALA A 14 -5.90 -2.93 -11.59
CA ALA A 14 -4.94 -3.53 -10.68
C ALA A 14 -3.91 -4.37 -11.43
N TRP A 15 -2.67 -4.29 -10.98
CA TRP A 15 -1.58 -5.15 -11.41
C TRP A 15 -1.17 -6.07 -10.25
N ASP A 16 -1.18 -7.36 -10.51
CA ASP A 16 -0.65 -8.39 -9.60
C ASP A 16 -0.17 -9.56 -10.45
N PRO A 17 1.14 -9.88 -10.47
CA PRO A 17 1.69 -10.93 -11.32
C PRO A 17 1.30 -12.34 -10.85
N PHE A 18 0.85 -12.50 -9.60
CA PHE A 18 0.57 -13.80 -8.99
C PHE A 18 -0.92 -14.10 -8.88
N ALA A 19 -1.77 -13.08 -8.91
CA ALA A 19 -3.21 -13.26 -8.78
C ALA A 19 -3.82 -13.85 -10.05
N ALA A 20 -4.67 -14.86 -9.88
CA ALA A 20 -5.43 -15.43 -11.00
C ALA A 20 -6.57 -14.49 -11.42
N GLU A 21 -6.96 -14.54 -12.71
CA GLU A 21 -8.01 -13.70 -13.31
C GLU A 21 -9.31 -13.61 -12.48
N PRO A 22 -9.84 -14.72 -11.92
CA PRO A 22 -11.04 -14.64 -11.10
C PRO A 22 -10.91 -13.76 -9.83
N ALA A 23 -9.68 -13.47 -9.37
CA ALA A 23 -9.48 -12.57 -8.23
C ALA A 23 -9.78 -11.11 -8.60
N PHE A 24 -9.38 -10.68 -9.79
CA PHE A 24 -9.69 -9.35 -10.32
C PHE A 24 -11.20 -9.16 -10.50
N HIS A 25 -11.89 -10.15 -11.11
CA HIS A 25 -13.33 -10.12 -11.24
C HIS A 25 -14.06 -10.01 -9.90
N ARG A 26 -13.67 -10.82 -8.90
CA ARG A 26 -14.26 -10.73 -7.55
C ARG A 26 -14.00 -9.40 -6.87
N ALA A 27 -12.89 -8.78 -7.19
CA ALA A 27 -12.55 -7.46 -6.66
C ALA A 27 -13.21 -6.30 -7.41
N GLY A 28 -13.94 -6.58 -8.50
CA GLY A 28 -14.53 -5.55 -9.35
C GLY A 28 -13.47 -4.69 -10.04
N SER A 29 -12.28 -5.27 -10.31
CA SER A 29 -11.17 -4.54 -10.92
C SER A 29 -10.82 -5.11 -12.29
N ARG A 30 -10.37 -4.23 -13.18
CA ARG A 30 -9.75 -4.60 -14.45
C ARG A 30 -8.30 -5.01 -14.20
N ARG A 31 -7.85 -6.10 -14.82
CA ARG A 31 -6.45 -6.50 -14.76
C ARG A 31 -5.61 -5.66 -15.71
N GLU A 32 -4.56 -5.03 -15.19
CA GLU A 32 -3.49 -4.47 -16.01
C GLU A 32 -2.31 -5.45 -16.01
N TRP A 33 -1.83 -5.79 -17.20
CA TRP A 33 -0.75 -6.76 -17.39
C TRP A 33 0.66 -6.12 -17.35
N ASN A 34 0.71 -4.83 -17.63
CA ASN A 34 1.94 -4.07 -17.64
C ASN A 34 1.92 -3.02 -16.52
N LEU A 35 2.82 -3.18 -15.54
CA LEU A 35 2.94 -2.23 -14.42
C LEU A 35 3.18 -0.79 -14.90
N ASP A 36 3.94 -0.60 -15.99
CA ASP A 36 4.26 0.75 -16.50
C ASP A 36 3.03 1.50 -17.02
N ARG A 37 1.95 0.79 -17.31
CA ARG A 37 0.70 1.39 -17.77
C ARG A 37 -0.25 1.74 -16.63
N LEU A 38 -0.05 1.12 -15.46
CA LEU A 38 -0.98 1.27 -14.34
C LEU A 38 -1.13 2.74 -13.87
N PRO A 39 -0.06 3.57 -13.79
CA PRO A 39 -0.18 4.94 -13.31
C PRO A 39 -0.70 5.95 -14.35
N LEU A 40 -0.72 5.63 -15.66
CA LEU A 40 -0.87 6.62 -16.73
C LEU A 40 -2.19 7.43 -16.68
N ASP A 41 -3.28 6.80 -16.24
CA ASP A 41 -4.62 7.39 -16.18
C ASP A 41 -5.17 7.37 -14.73
N ALA A 42 -4.30 7.26 -13.73
CA ALA A 42 -4.73 7.12 -12.35
C ALA A 42 -5.04 8.46 -11.69
N ASP A 43 -6.28 8.68 -11.25
CA ASP A 43 -6.61 9.76 -10.31
C ASP A 43 -6.08 9.45 -8.90
N ILE A 44 -6.05 8.15 -8.54
CA ILE A 44 -5.54 7.66 -7.25
C ILE A 44 -4.63 6.46 -7.50
N PHE A 45 -3.37 6.56 -7.12
CA PHE A 45 -2.38 5.48 -7.25
C PHE A 45 -2.03 4.90 -5.88
N VAL A 46 -2.20 3.57 -5.72
CA VAL A 46 -2.07 2.90 -4.41
C VAL A 46 -1.11 1.71 -4.50
N PRO A 47 0.16 1.85 -4.15
CA PRO A 47 1.09 0.72 -4.02
C PRO A 47 0.70 -0.18 -2.83
N MET A 48 0.26 -1.43 -3.11
CA MET A 48 -0.23 -2.37 -2.09
C MET A 48 0.63 -3.62 -1.93
N VAL A 49 1.83 -3.63 -2.49
CA VAL A 49 2.74 -4.77 -2.40
C VAL A 49 3.51 -4.79 -1.07
N PRO A 50 3.82 -5.97 -0.49
CA PRO A 50 4.71 -6.06 0.66
C PRO A 50 6.14 -5.68 0.25
N LEU A 51 6.95 -5.22 1.20
CA LEU A 51 8.37 -4.97 0.97
C LEU A 51 9.16 -6.28 1.07
N LEU A 52 9.62 -6.76 -0.07
CA LEU A 52 10.48 -7.91 -0.26
C LEU A 52 11.70 -7.47 -1.08
N ASP A 53 12.72 -8.31 -1.21
CA ASP A 53 13.85 -8.00 -2.09
C ASP A 53 13.40 -7.81 -3.56
N SER A 54 12.40 -8.57 -3.99
CA SER A 54 11.81 -8.49 -5.34
C SER A 54 10.88 -7.30 -5.56
N THR A 55 10.43 -6.62 -4.51
CA THR A 55 9.49 -5.47 -4.61
C THR A 55 10.11 -4.17 -4.12
N ARG A 56 11.34 -4.22 -3.63
CA ARG A 56 12.09 -3.02 -3.24
C ARG A 56 12.31 -2.15 -4.47
N GLY A 57 11.87 -0.89 -4.40
CA GLY A 57 11.96 0.06 -5.51
C GLY A 57 11.13 -0.35 -6.74
N LEU A 58 10.13 -1.23 -6.58
CA LEU A 58 9.27 -1.67 -7.67
C LEU A 58 8.54 -0.49 -8.34
N VAL A 59 8.10 0.48 -7.55
CA VAL A 59 7.54 1.74 -8.04
C VAL A 59 8.69 2.72 -8.26
N THR A 60 9.27 2.63 -9.43
CA THR A 60 10.44 3.42 -9.84
C THR A 60 10.11 4.90 -10.00
N GLY A 61 11.15 5.76 -10.05
CA GLY A 61 10.97 7.17 -10.34
C GLY A 61 10.30 7.41 -11.71
N GLU A 62 10.51 6.51 -12.69
CA GLU A 62 9.82 6.59 -14.00
C GLU A 62 8.33 6.36 -13.85
N LEU A 63 7.91 5.34 -13.08
CA LEU A 63 6.50 5.10 -12.79
C LEU A 63 5.87 6.28 -12.05
N ILE A 64 6.57 6.85 -11.07
CA ILE A 64 6.08 8.02 -10.34
C ILE A 64 5.94 9.22 -11.26
N ARG A 65 6.88 9.46 -12.17
CA ARG A 65 6.77 10.55 -13.18
C ARG A 65 5.60 10.36 -14.15
N ALA A 66 5.19 9.11 -14.39
CA ALA A 66 4.08 8.79 -15.27
C ALA A 66 2.69 9.02 -14.63
N ILE A 67 2.61 9.20 -13.30
CA ILE A 67 1.36 9.54 -12.62
C ILE A 67 0.91 10.94 -13.06
N PRO A 68 -0.36 11.15 -13.45
CA PRO A 68 -0.86 12.45 -13.85
C PRO A 68 -0.72 13.52 -12.76
N GLU A 69 -0.52 14.77 -13.17
CA GLU A 69 -0.57 15.91 -12.25
C GLU A 69 -1.95 16.03 -11.59
N GLY A 70 -1.97 16.35 -10.30
CA GLY A 70 -3.19 16.43 -9.50
C GLY A 70 -3.64 15.09 -8.92
N ALA A 71 -3.04 13.97 -9.32
CA ALA A 71 -3.37 12.67 -8.76
C ALA A 71 -2.95 12.53 -7.28
N LEU A 72 -3.67 11.65 -6.56
CA LEU A 72 -3.37 11.29 -5.18
C LEU A 72 -2.56 9.99 -5.13
N VAL A 73 -1.42 10.00 -4.47
CA VAL A 73 -0.71 8.77 -4.09
C VAL A 73 -1.07 8.39 -2.65
N VAL A 74 -1.48 7.11 -2.45
CA VAL A 74 -1.79 6.57 -1.11
C VAL A 74 -0.74 5.53 -0.75
N LEU A 75 0.15 5.84 0.19
CA LEU A 75 1.27 4.99 0.59
C LEU A 75 1.11 4.52 2.05
N VAL A 76 0.56 3.31 2.22
CA VAL A 76 0.21 2.74 3.54
C VAL A 76 0.83 1.36 3.79
N THR A 77 1.70 0.88 2.90
CA THR A 77 2.37 -0.41 3.05
C THR A 77 3.78 -0.27 3.57
N ARG A 78 4.73 0.08 2.72
CA ARG A 78 6.13 0.33 3.09
C ARG A 78 6.73 1.34 2.12
N ALA A 79 7.48 2.31 2.63
CA ALA A 79 8.13 3.33 1.81
C ALA A 79 9.13 2.75 0.82
N GLY A 80 9.88 1.72 1.22
CA GLY A 80 10.90 1.08 0.39
C GLY A 80 10.39 0.39 -0.89
N VAL A 81 9.08 0.35 -1.14
CA VAL A 81 8.52 -0.12 -2.43
C VAL A 81 8.56 0.98 -3.50
N CYS A 82 8.69 2.24 -3.10
CA CYS A 82 8.69 3.41 -3.98
C CYS A 82 10.05 4.10 -4.00
N ASP A 83 10.33 4.78 -5.11
CA ASP A 83 11.36 5.83 -5.18
C ASP A 83 10.85 7.06 -4.39
N MET A 84 11.26 7.13 -3.12
CA MET A 84 10.79 8.20 -2.21
C MET A 84 11.36 9.57 -2.55
N ASP A 85 12.50 9.64 -3.22
CA ASP A 85 13.09 10.92 -3.63
C ASP A 85 12.26 11.55 -4.74
N GLU A 86 11.89 10.78 -5.76
CA GLU A 86 11.04 11.27 -6.83
C GLU A 86 9.60 11.58 -6.35
N LEU A 87 9.05 10.74 -5.47
CA LEU A 87 7.73 10.98 -4.89
C LEU A 87 7.73 12.31 -4.10
N ARG A 88 8.69 12.52 -3.22
CA ARG A 88 8.83 13.77 -2.46
C ARG A 88 9.00 14.98 -3.38
N ARG A 89 9.84 14.85 -4.39
CA ARG A 89 10.07 15.94 -5.36
C ARG A 89 8.74 16.41 -5.99
N ARG A 90 7.93 15.46 -6.47
CA ARG A 90 6.66 15.77 -7.14
C ARG A 90 5.60 16.30 -6.16
N VAL A 91 5.54 15.76 -4.95
CA VAL A 91 4.60 16.24 -3.92
C VAL A 91 4.96 17.64 -3.45
N ILE A 92 6.26 17.91 -3.15
CA ILE A 92 6.72 19.24 -2.73
C ILE A 92 6.56 20.26 -3.87
N GLY A 93 6.74 19.82 -5.11
CA GLY A 93 6.50 20.63 -6.31
C GLY A 93 5.03 20.93 -6.59
N GLY A 94 4.09 20.40 -5.81
CA GLY A 94 2.64 20.60 -6.01
C GLY A 94 2.04 19.80 -7.16
N GLU A 95 2.82 18.89 -7.76
CA GLU A 95 2.38 18.06 -8.89
C GLU A 95 1.46 16.92 -8.45
N LEU A 96 1.63 16.40 -7.20
CA LEU A 96 0.87 15.30 -6.64
C LEU A 96 0.34 15.63 -5.24
N SER A 97 -0.77 15.00 -4.88
CA SER A 97 -1.23 14.89 -3.49
C SER A 97 -0.71 13.59 -2.87
N LEU A 98 -0.55 13.56 -1.54
CA LEU A 98 -0.04 12.38 -0.83
C LEU A 98 -0.85 12.08 0.43
N ALA A 99 -1.24 10.82 0.60
CA ALA A 99 -1.68 10.28 1.88
C ALA A 99 -0.71 9.15 2.29
N ALA A 100 0.08 9.36 3.35
CA ALA A 100 1.11 8.41 3.74
C ALA A 100 1.05 8.08 5.23
N ASP A 101 1.23 6.78 5.53
CA ASP A 101 1.38 6.25 6.89
C ASP A 101 2.79 5.70 7.14
N VAL A 102 3.62 5.62 6.07
CA VAL A 102 4.96 5.03 6.13
C VAL A 102 5.99 5.94 5.44
N PHE A 103 7.21 5.92 5.95
CA PHE A 103 8.30 6.78 5.49
C PHE A 103 9.61 5.99 5.40
N ASP A 104 10.56 6.49 4.65
CA ASP A 104 11.92 5.93 4.56
C ASP A 104 12.77 6.28 5.79
N VAL A 105 12.43 7.37 6.49
CA VAL A 105 12.97 7.73 7.80
C VAL A 105 11.82 7.82 8.78
N GLU A 106 11.82 7.00 9.81
CA GLU A 106 10.79 6.95 10.84
C GLU A 106 11.39 7.08 12.25
N PRO A 107 10.87 8.00 13.08
CA PRO A 107 9.77 8.92 12.80
C PRO A 107 10.14 10.01 11.79
N LEU A 108 9.14 10.49 11.02
CA LEU A 108 9.34 11.62 10.12
C LEU A 108 9.71 12.86 10.95
N PRO A 109 10.81 13.58 10.61
CA PRO A 109 11.18 14.80 11.32
C PRO A 109 10.04 15.85 11.31
N ALA A 110 9.84 16.54 12.44
CA ALA A 110 8.74 17.51 12.58
C ALA A 110 8.88 18.71 11.62
N ASP A 111 10.10 19.05 11.23
CA ASP A 111 10.43 20.11 10.27
C ASP A 111 10.51 19.64 8.82
N HIS A 112 10.12 18.39 8.55
CA HIS A 112 10.13 17.86 7.19
C HIS A 112 9.14 18.62 6.30
N PRO A 113 9.50 19.01 5.05
CA PRO A 113 8.64 19.83 4.19
C PRO A 113 7.23 19.28 3.96
N LEU A 114 7.04 17.96 3.94
CA LEU A 114 5.73 17.34 3.77
C LEU A 114 4.74 17.68 4.90
N THR A 115 5.21 18.07 6.09
CA THR A 115 4.33 18.34 7.26
C THR A 115 3.56 19.65 7.16
N THR A 116 3.91 20.51 6.20
CA THR A 116 3.34 21.86 6.04
C THR A 116 2.52 22.03 4.76
N LEU A 117 2.36 20.96 3.97
CA LEU A 117 1.67 21.01 2.68
C LEU A 117 0.20 20.66 2.84
N ASP A 118 -0.69 21.51 2.33
CA ASP A 118 -2.16 21.34 2.42
C ASP A 118 -2.67 20.10 1.67
N GLN A 119 -1.98 19.69 0.58
CA GLN A 119 -2.32 18.49 -0.20
C GLN A 119 -1.76 17.19 0.35
N VAL A 120 -1.23 17.21 1.59
CA VAL A 120 -0.58 16.05 2.22
C VAL A 120 -1.27 15.64 3.51
N VAL A 121 -1.61 14.36 3.63
CA VAL A 121 -2.13 13.75 4.87
C VAL A 121 -1.12 12.72 5.37
N LEU A 122 -0.65 12.90 6.59
CA LEU A 122 0.34 12.03 7.21
C LEU A 122 -0.18 11.40 8.50
N THR A 123 0.11 10.11 8.68
CA THR A 123 -0.11 9.40 9.95
C THR A 123 1.18 8.69 10.36
N PRO A 124 1.46 8.52 11.67
CA PRO A 124 2.77 8.08 12.16
C PRO A 124 2.88 6.54 12.21
N HIS A 125 2.69 5.86 11.08
CA HIS A 125 2.77 4.40 10.92
C HIS A 125 1.83 3.64 11.87
N ILE A 126 0.57 4.06 11.90
CA ILE A 126 -0.48 3.51 12.79
C ILE A 126 -1.68 2.91 12.07
N ALA A 127 -1.74 2.96 10.74
CA ALA A 127 -2.89 2.49 9.95
C ALA A 127 -3.24 1.01 10.22
N GLY A 128 -2.24 0.17 10.56
CA GLY A 128 -2.44 -1.22 10.94
C GLY A 128 -2.65 -1.45 12.45
N ARG A 129 -2.58 -0.42 13.29
CA ARG A 129 -2.61 -0.53 14.76
C ARG A 129 -3.97 -0.14 15.34
N THR A 130 -5.00 -0.88 15.00
CA THR A 130 -6.31 -0.73 15.66
C THR A 130 -6.41 -1.65 16.88
N LEU A 131 -7.30 -1.33 17.83
CA LEU A 131 -7.60 -2.22 18.95
C LEU A 131 -8.03 -3.61 18.45
N ASP A 132 -8.87 -3.66 17.42
CA ASP A 132 -9.34 -4.90 16.82
C ASP A 132 -8.20 -5.73 16.20
N SER A 133 -7.22 -5.08 15.57
CA SER A 133 -6.04 -5.79 15.06
C SER A 133 -5.21 -6.39 16.19
N GLY A 134 -5.07 -5.67 17.31
CA GLY A 134 -4.39 -6.16 18.51
C GLY A 134 -5.08 -7.39 19.12
N TYR A 135 -6.40 -7.35 19.26
CA TYR A 135 -7.18 -8.50 19.73
C TYR A 135 -7.05 -9.71 18.80
N ARG A 136 -7.15 -9.50 17.47
CA ARG A 136 -6.94 -10.59 16.50
C ARG A 136 -5.57 -11.23 16.61
N TRP A 137 -4.52 -10.44 16.79
CA TRP A 137 -3.18 -10.99 17.01
C TRP A 137 -3.12 -11.88 18.26
N ALA A 138 -3.72 -11.44 19.36
CA ALA A 138 -3.77 -12.20 20.60
C ALA A 138 -4.57 -13.51 20.45
N GLU A 139 -5.70 -13.47 19.77
CA GLU A 139 -6.52 -14.67 19.47
C GLU A 139 -5.75 -15.69 18.65
N VAL A 140 -5.12 -15.24 17.56
CA VAL A 140 -4.32 -16.10 16.67
C VAL A 140 -3.15 -16.73 17.43
N LEU A 141 -2.44 -15.95 18.24
CA LEU A 141 -1.36 -16.48 19.08
C LEU A 141 -1.88 -17.51 20.07
N ALA A 142 -3.00 -17.22 20.73
CA ALA A 142 -3.60 -18.16 21.69
C ALA A 142 -4.02 -19.49 21.03
N GLU A 143 -4.56 -19.44 19.81
CA GLU A 143 -4.92 -20.64 19.04
C GLU A 143 -3.69 -21.48 18.65
N GLN A 144 -2.55 -20.85 18.40
CA GLN A 144 -1.33 -21.52 17.93
C GLN A 144 -0.40 -21.99 19.06
N LEU A 145 -0.50 -21.41 20.26
CA LEU A 145 0.34 -21.76 21.40
C LEU A 145 0.38 -23.25 21.74
N PRO A 146 -0.75 -24.01 21.74
CA PRO A 146 -0.73 -25.43 22.02
C PRO A 146 0.12 -26.24 21.02
N GLU A 147 0.08 -25.89 19.73
CA GLU A 147 0.85 -26.56 18.68
C GLU A 147 2.35 -26.26 18.86
N PHE A 148 2.72 -25.02 19.16
CA PHE A 148 4.09 -24.65 19.50
C PHE A 148 4.59 -25.39 20.76
N ALA A 149 3.78 -25.47 21.81
CA ALA A 149 4.13 -26.14 23.02
C ALA A 149 4.34 -27.66 22.81
N ALA A 150 3.65 -28.25 21.84
CA ALA A 150 3.82 -29.63 21.40
C ALA A 150 5.01 -29.86 20.44
N GLY A 151 5.80 -28.79 20.13
CA GLY A 151 6.90 -28.87 19.18
C GLY A 151 6.46 -28.96 17.71
N GLN A 152 5.22 -28.63 17.42
CA GLN A 152 4.67 -28.61 16.07
C GLN A 152 4.80 -27.21 15.46
N VAL A 153 5.00 -27.15 14.15
CA VAL A 153 4.92 -25.87 13.42
C VAL A 153 3.47 -25.64 13.05
N PRO A 154 2.82 -24.56 13.54
CA PRO A 154 1.44 -24.27 13.21
C PRO A 154 1.26 -24.12 11.69
N ALA A 155 0.12 -24.59 11.20
CA ALA A 155 -0.22 -24.36 9.80
C ALA A 155 -0.26 -22.86 9.52
N PRO A 156 0.28 -22.39 8.36
CA PRO A 156 0.24 -20.98 8.03
C PRO A 156 -1.22 -20.50 8.08
N LEU A 157 -1.42 -19.36 8.72
CA LEU A 157 -2.72 -18.76 8.95
C LEU A 157 -3.48 -18.66 7.63
N ARG A 158 -4.48 -19.49 7.45
CA ARG A 158 -5.46 -19.28 6.38
C ARG A 158 -6.33 -18.11 6.83
N LEU A 159 -6.04 -16.93 6.32
CA LEU A 159 -6.96 -15.81 6.46
C LEU A 159 -8.34 -16.32 6.05
N ARG A 160 -9.25 -16.40 7.00
CA ARG A 160 -10.65 -16.70 6.68
C ARG A 160 -11.12 -15.57 5.77
N ARG A 161 -11.42 -15.94 4.54
CA ARG A 161 -11.95 -15.06 3.52
C ARG A 161 -13.35 -14.58 3.88
#